data_d69471808a9edea8cbad79d300c462a5
#
_entry.id   d69471808a9edea8cbad79d300c462a5
#
_cell.length_a   1.000
_cell.length_b   1.000
_cell.length_c   1.000
_cell.angle_alpha   90.00
_cell.angle_beta   90.00
_cell.angle_gamma   90.00
#
_symmetry.space_group_name_H-M   'P 1'
#
loop_
_entity.id
_entity.type
_entity.pdbx_description
1 polymer ?
#
loop_
_entity_poly.entity_id
_entity_poly.type
_entity_poly.pdbx_seq_one_letter_code
_entity_poly.pdbx_strand_id
1 'polypeptide(L)'
;MTLFNISLKNIRKSFKNYLIFFITTIFGVAIFYVFNSLSDQAVMLKINESNVSLIDTLGNIMSVISVFVAVVLGFLIVYANTFLIKRRNKEFGIYLILGMGKVKVAAILIIETVVIGIISMAAGLIVGIAASQGMSILIANLFEADLTKFRFVVSEAAIMKTILSVSYTHLTLPTNS
;
A
#
# COMPACT_ATOMS: atom_id res chain seq x y z
N MET A 1 9.79 -14.34 -27.59
CA MET A 1 8.82 -13.81 -26.59
C MET A 1 9.64 -13.21 -25.46
N THR A 2 9.41 -11.95 -25.11
CA THR A 2 10.10 -11.32 -23.97
C THR A 2 9.52 -11.85 -22.65
N LEU A 3 10.37 -11.95 -21.61
CA LEU A 3 9.95 -12.40 -20.26
C LEU A 3 8.75 -11.58 -19.75
N PHE A 4 8.71 -10.30 -20.08
CA PHE A 4 7.62 -9.40 -19.72
C PHE A 4 6.27 -9.84 -20.32
N ASN A 5 6.24 -10.21 -21.60
CA ASN A 5 5.00 -10.68 -22.25
C ASN A 5 4.50 -12.00 -21.65
N ILE A 6 5.40 -12.87 -21.23
CA ILE A 6 5.05 -14.13 -20.55
C ILE A 6 4.43 -13.80 -19.17
N SER A 7 5.06 -12.90 -18.41
CA SER A 7 4.58 -12.49 -17.10
C SER A 7 3.19 -11.85 -17.19
N LEU A 8 2.96 -10.95 -18.15
CA LEU A 8 1.66 -10.28 -18.31
C LEU A 8 0.55 -11.28 -18.69
N LYS A 9 0.88 -12.26 -19.55
CA LYS A 9 -0.06 -13.32 -19.94
C LYS A 9 -0.37 -14.26 -18.76
N ASN A 10 0.61 -14.54 -17.91
CA ASN A 10 0.44 -15.33 -16.70
C ASN A 10 -0.47 -14.63 -15.69
N ILE A 11 -0.26 -13.32 -15.44
CA ILE A 11 -1.11 -12.52 -14.56
C ILE A 11 -2.56 -12.61 -15.00
N ARG A 12 -2.82 -12.41 -16.30
CA ARG A 12 -4.18 -12.46 -16.86
C ARG A 12 -4.81 -13.85 -16.76
N LYS A 13 -4.04 -14.91 -16.99
CA LYS A 13 -4.53 -16.29 -16.96
C LYS A 13 -4.77 -16.79 -15.53
N SER A 14 -3.93 -16.40 -14.58
CA SER A 14 -3.94 -16.88 -13.19
C SER A 14 -4.42 -15.82 -12.21
N PHE A 15 -5.25 -14.86 -12.63
CA PHE A 15 -5.69 -13.71 -11.82
C PHE A 15 -6.20 -14.11 -10.43
N LYS A 16 -6.94 -15.22 -10.32
CA LYS A 16 -7.43 -15.74 -9.02
C LYS A 16 -6.30 -16.05 -8.01
N ASN A 17 -5.10 -16.39 -8.51
CA ASN A 17 -3.96 -16.68 -7.64
C ASN A 17 -3.36 -15.40 -7.06
N TYR A 18 -3.45 -14.29 -7.78
CA TYR A 18 -2.94 -12.98 -7.36
C TYR A 18 -3.95 -12.16 -6.54
N LEU A 19 -5.23 -12.57 -6.54
CA LEU A 19 -6.31 -11.80 -5.97
C LEU A 19 -6.09 -11.50 -4.48
N ILE A 20 -5.61 -12.50 -3.71
CA ILE A 20 -5.32 -12.32 -2.28
C ILE A 20 -4.22 -11.28 -2.10
N PHE A 21 -3.12 -11.40 -2.84
CA PHE A 21 -2.02 -10.44 -2.80
C PHE A 21 -2.50 -9.03 -3.17
N PHE A 22 -3.28 -8.93 -4.25
CA PHE A 22 -3.84 -7.68 -4.75
C PHE A 22 -4.73 -6.99 -3.71
N ILE A 23 -5.71 -7.71 -3.14
CA ILE A 23 -6.62 -7.17 -2.12
C ILE A 23 -5.85 -6.78 -0.86
N THR A 24 -4.97 -7.64 -0.35
CA THR A 24 -4.18 -7.35 0.86
C THR A 24 -3.35 -6.08 0.68
N THR A 25 -2.71 -5.92 -0.48
CA THR A 25 -1.89 -4.74 -0.78
C THR A 25 -2.75 -3.49 -0.90
N ILE A 26 -3.92 -3.56 -1.58
CA ILE A 26 -4.85 -2.43 -1.68
C ILE A 26 -5.28 -1.96 -0.29
N PHE A 27 -5.75 -2.86 0.56
CA PHE A 27 -6.18 -2.51 1.92
C PHE A 27 -5.03 -1.95 2.75
N GLY A 28 -3.86 -2.57 2.70
CA GLY A 28 -2.69 -2.10 3.40
C GLY A 28 -2.29 -0.67 3.01
N VAL A 29 -2.22 -0.41 1.70
CA VAL A 29 -1.91 0.92 1.14
C VAL A 29 -2.99 1.95 1.52
N ALA A 30 -4.26 1.57 1.43
CA ALA A 30 -5.38 2.45 1.79
C ALA A 30 -5.33 2.84 3.27
N ILE A 31 -5.15 1.87 4.17
CA ILE A 31 -5.04 2.11 5.61
C ILE A 31 -3.83 3.01 5.91
N PHE A 32 -2.67 2.70 5.34
CA PHE A 32 -1.46 3.49 5.55
C PHE A 32 -1.63 4.94 5.08
N TYR A 33 -2.26 5.15 3.91
CA TYR A 33 -2.56 6.48 3.41
C TYR A 33 -3.52 7.24 4.34
N VAL A 34 -4.62 6.61 4.77
CA VAL A 34 -5.59 7.22 5.68
C VAL A 34 -4.92 7.71 6.97
N PHE A 35 -4.11 6.88 7.62
CA PHE A 35 -3.41 7.27 8.84
C PHE A 35 -2.42 8.42 8.64
N ASN A 36 -1.68 8.42 7.54
CA ASN A 36 -0.77 9.53 7.24
C ASN A 36 -1.51 10.81 6.84
N SER A 37 -2.62 10.70 6.12
CA SER A 37 -3.45 11.84 5.71
C SER A 37 -4.17 12.50 6.89
N LEU A 38 -4.59 11.72 7.92
CA LEU A 38 -5.22 12.26 9.12
C LEU A 38 -4.29 13.21 9.90
N SER A 39 -2.99 12.95 9.94
CA SER A 39 -2.01 13.84 10.57
C SER A 39 -2.02 15.22 9.93
N ASP A 40 -2.03 15.27 8.60
CA ASP A 40 -2.01 16.54 7.86
C ASP A 40 -3.36 17.29 7.96
N GLN A 41 -4.46 16.55 8.03
CA GLN A 41 -5.81 17.12 8.19
C GLN A 41 -6.04 17.66 9.60
N ALA A 42 -5.54 16.99 10.63
CA ALA A 42 -5.61 17.46 12.02
C ALA A 42 -4.85 18.79 12.24
N VAL A 43 -3.72 18.96 11.54
CA VAL A 43 -2.95 20.23 11.55
C VAL A 43 -3.72 21.35 10.85
N MET A 44 -4.55 21.02 9.86
CA MET A 44 -5.37 22.00 9.12
C MET A 44 -6.65 22.42 9.83
N LEU A 45 -7.16 21.63 10.75
CA LEU A 45 -8.19 22.03 11.69
C LEU A 45 -7.52 23.00 12.69
N LYS A 46 -7.44 24.28 12.34
CA LYS A 46 -6.99 25.35 13.21
C LYS A 46 -7.81 25.35 14.50
N ILE A 47 -7.39 24.54 15.45
CA ILE A 47 -7.81 24.64 16.83
C ILE A 47 -7.17 25.93 17.33
N ASN A 48 -7.98 26.87 17.81
CA ASN A 48 -7.59 28.17 18.32
C ASN A 48 -6.23 28.18 19.02
N GLU A 49 -5.47 29.25 18.85
CA GLU A 49 -4.07 29.49 19.30
C GLU A 49 -3.74 29.08 20.74
N SER A 50 -4.74 28.78 21.56
CA SER A 50 -4.57 28.37 22.96
C SER A 50 -4.14 26.89 23.16
N ASN A 51 -4.05 26.08 22.11
CA ASN A 51 -3.82 24.63 22.22
C ASN A 51 -2.62 24.12 21.40
N VAL A 52 -1.58 24.93 21.19
CA VAL A 52 -0.37 24.53 20.43
C VAL A 52 0.27 23.25 21.01
N SER A 53 0.30 23.11 22.32
CA SER A 53 0.87 21.91 23.00
C SER A 53 0.08 20.63 22.72
N LEU A 54 -1.24 20.74 22.52
CA LEU A 54 -2.08 19.60 22.15
C LEU A 54 -1.84 19.18 20.70
N ILE A 55 -1.62 20.13 19.80
CA ILE A 55 -1.33 19.88 18.38
C ILE A 55 0.00 19.15 18.24
N ASP A 56 1.05 19.60 18.97
CA ASP A 56 2.35 18.93 18.96
C ASP A 56 2.28 17.51 19.54
N THR A 57 1.53 17.33 20.61
CA THR A 57 1.32 16.02 21.23
C THR A 57 0.58 15.07 20.27
N LEU A 58 -0.49 15.54 19.61
CA LEU A 58 -1.23 14.76 18.61
C LEU A 58 -0.35 14.41 17.40
N GLY A 59 0.47 15.36 16.92
CA GLY A 59 1.42 15.13 15.84
C GLY A 59 2.43 14.02 16.17
N ASN A 60 2.97 14.03 17.38
CA ASN A 60 3.90 13.00 17.86
C ASN A 60 3.22 11.62 17.94
N ILE A 61 2.03 11.55 18.53
CA ILE A 61 1.25 10.30 18.61
C ILE A 61 0.96 9.75 17.21
N MET A 62 0.51 10.60 16.28
CA MET A 62 0.23 10.19 14.90
C MET A 62 1.50 9.72 14.18
N SER A 63 2.65 10.33 14.44
CA SER A 63 3.93 9.88 13.87
C SER A 63 4.30 8.47 14.34
N VAL A 64 4.15 8.18 15.63
CA VAL A 64 4.40 6.84 16.18
C VAL A 64 3.44 5.81 15.58
N ILE A 65 2.15 6.14 15.48
CA ILE A 65 1.14 5.28 14.86
C ILE A 65 1.49 5.02 13.39
N SER A 66 1.92 6.05 12.65
CA SER A 66 2.32 5.92 11.24
C SER A 66 3.47 4.92 11.06
N VAL A 67 4.50 4.99 11.92
CA VAL A 67 5.61 4.02 11.89
C VAL A 67 5.12 2.60 12.20
N PHE A 68 4.26 2.45 13.21
CA PHE A 68 3.68 1.15 13.54
C PHE A 68 2.88 0.56 12.37
N VAL A 69 2.03 1.37 11.73
CA VAL A 69 1.24 0.95 10.56
C VAL A 69 2.16 0.60 9.38
N ALA A 70 3.28 1.34 9.17
CA ALA A 70 4.27 1.01 8.15
C ALA A 70 4.89 -0.38 8.36
N VAL A 71 5.24 -0.72 9.61
CA VAL A 71 5.78 -2.03 9.97
C VAL A 71 4.75 -3.13 9.71
N VAL A 72 3.52 -2.95 10.15
CA VAL A 72 2.42 -3.91 9.92
C VAL A 72 2.18 -4.09 8.41
N LEU A 73 2.17 -3.01 7.64
CA LEU A 73 2.05 -3.05 6.18
C LEU A 73 3.18 -3.88 5.56
N GLY A 74 4.42 -3.65 5.99
CA GLY A 74 5.58 -4.41 5.55
C GLY A 74 5.38 -5.91 5.77
N PHE A 75 4.99 -6.32 6.97
CA PHE A 75 4.69 -7.73 7.28
C PHE A 75 3.56 -8.30 6.43
N LEU A 76 2.49 -7.55 6.18
CA LEU A 76 1.38 -7.98 5.33
C LEU A 76 1.83 -8.22 3.88
N ILE A 77 2.67 -7.33 3.32
CA ILE A 77 3.21 -7.49 1.98
C ILE A 77 4.12 -8.72 1.90
N VAL A 78 5.02 -8.93 2.89
CA VAL A 78 5.87 -10.11 2.98
C VAL A 78 5.03 -11.39 3.01
N TYR A 79 4.04 -11.42 3.88
CA TYR A 79 3.15 -12.57 4.03
C TYR A 79 2.39 -12.87 2.73
N ALA A 80 1.79 -11.85 2.12
CA ALA A 80 1.05 -11.99 0.87
C ALA A 80 1.95 -12.46 -0.28
N ASN A 81 3.19 -11.95 -0.36
CA ASN A 81 4.17 -12.37 -1.36
C ASN A 81 4.60 -13.83 -1.16
N THR A 82 4.92 -14.21 0.08
CA THR A 82 5.27 -15.60 0.43
C THR A 82 4.14 -16.56 0.09
N PHE A 83 2.90 -16.17 0.37
CA PHE A 83 1.72 -16.95 0.03
C PHE A 83 1.58 -17.13 -1.49
N LEU A 84 1.80 -16.05 -2.26
CA LEU A 84 1.77 -16.09 -3.72
C LEU A 84 2.80 -17.08 -4.28
N ILE A 85 4.05 -17.02 -3.80
CA ILE A 85 5.13 -17.91 -4.22
C ILE A 85 4.76 -19.37 -3.94
N LYS A 86 4.32 -19.66 -2.71
CA LYS A 86 3.92 -21.03 -2.32
C LYS A 86 2.80 -21.60 -3.21
N ARG A 87 1.82 -20.75 -3.57
CA ARG A 87 0.69 -21.18 -4.41
C ARG A 87 1.12 -21.50 -5.84
N ARG A 88 2.21 -20.89 -6.32
CA ARG A 88 2.72 -21.05 -7.69
C ARG A 88 3.90 -22.02 -7.83
N ASN A 89 4.35 -22.64 -6.74
CA ASN A 89 5.49 -23.56 -6.76
C ASN A 89 5.37 -24.66 -7.83
N LYS A 90 4.15 -25.18 -8.08
CA LYS A 90 3.90 -26.19 -9.12
C LYS A 90 4.18 -25.63 -10.53
N GLU A 91 3.79 -24.40 -10.82
CA GLU A 91 4.04 -23.75 -12.11
C GLU A 91 5.53 -23.54 -12.32
N PHE A 92 6.26 -23.14 -11.28
CA PHE A 92 7.71 -22.97 -11.33
C PHE A 92 8.44 -24.30 -11.57
N GLY A 93 7.96 -25.37 -10.93
CA GLY A 93 8.48 -26.72 -11.19
C GLY A 93 8.34 -27.13 -12.65
N ILE A 94 7.19 -26.86 -13.26
CA ILE A 94 6.97 -27.14 -14.69
C ILE A 94 7.94 -26.35 -15.58
N TYR A 95 8.18 -25.06 -15.30
CA TYR A 95 9.13 -24.25 -16.07
C TYR A 95 10.56 -24.79 -15.98
N LEU A 96 10.97 -25.30 -14.81
CA LEU A 96 12.29 -25.91 -14.63
C LEU A 96 12.42 -27.24 -15.40
N ILE A 97 11.38 -28.08 -15.40
CA ILE A 97 11.33 -29.33 -16.16
C ILE A 97 11.41 -29.06 -17.67
N LEU A 98 10.79 -27.99 -18.14
CA LEU A 98 10.85 -27.55 -19.55
C LEU A 98 12.21 -26.92 -19.94
N GLY A 99 13.22 -26.98 -19.04
CA GLY A 99 14.58 -26.49 -19.32
C GLY A 99 14.78 -24.99 -19.09
N MET A 100 13.84 -24.28 -18.45
CA MET A 100 14.02 -22.89 -18.10
C MET A 100 14.97 -22.76 -16.91
N GLY A 101 16.04 -21.97 -17.05
CA GLY A 101 17.00 -21.75 -15.96
C GLY A 101 16.37 -21.03 -14.76
N LYS A 102 16.83 -21.35 -13.54
CA LYS A 102 16.35 -20.77 -12.27
C LYS A 102 16.27 -19.25 -12.27
N VAL A 103 17.29 -18.57 -12.84
CA VAL A 103 17.34 -17.11 -12.94
C VAL A 103 16.20 -16.55 -13.78
N LYS A 104 15.83 -17.21 -14.87
CA LYS A 104 14.72 -16.78 -15.72
C LYS A 104 13.37 -16.93 -15.00
N VAL A 105 13.20 -18.02 -14.24
CA VAL A 105 11.99 -18.26 -13.43
C VAL A 105 11.88 -17.20 -12.32
N ALA A 106 12.97 -16.90 -11.63
CA ALA A 106 13.01 -15.83 -10.62
C ALA A 106 12.69 -14.46 -11.24
N ALA A 107 13.26 -14.14 -12.41
CA ALA A 107 12.98 -12.88 -13.11
C ALA A 107 11.48 -12.74 -13.47
N ILE A 108 10.82 -13.81 -13.92
CA ILE A 108 9.39 -13.81 -14.20
C ILE A 108 8.62 -13.46 -12.91
N LEU A 109 8.95 -14.10 -11.79
CA LEU A 109 8.31 -13.86 -10.50
C LEU A 109 8.45 -12.39 -10.05
N ILE A 110 9.65 -11.84 -10.15
CA ILE A 110 9.93 -10.44 -9.78
C ILE A 110 9.09 -9.49 -10.65
N ILE A 111 9.09 -9.69 -11.96
CA ILE A 111 8.31 -8.83 -12.89
C ILE A 111 6.81 -8.92 -12.55
N GLU A 112 6.28 -10.11 -12.32
CA GLU A 112 4.88 -10.30 -11.96
C GLU A 112 4.52 -9.59 -10.65
N THR A 113 5.34 -9.77 -9.62
CA THR A 113 5.12 -9.13 -8.29
C THR A 113 5.20 -7.61 -8.39
N VAL A 114 6.16 -7.06 -9.13
CA VAL A 114 6.30 -5.61 -9.32
C VAL A 114 5.12 -5.04 -10.09
N VAL A 115 4.69 -5.67 -11.18
CA VAL A 115 3.55 -5.19 -11.98
C VAL A 115 2.27 -5.17 -11.15
N ILE A 116 1.99 -6.26 -10.42
CA ILE A 116 0.80 -6.33 -9.56
C ILE A 116 0.92 -5.34 -8.41
N GLY A 117 2.11 -5.20 -7.82
CA GLY A 117 2.39 -4.24 -6.76
C GLY A 117 2.09 -2.80 -7.16
N ILE A 118 2.52 -2.38 -8.36
CA ILE A 118 2.24 -1.04 -8.90
C ILE A 118 0.73 -0.82 -9.10
N ILE A 119 0.04 -1.80 -9.69
CA ILE A 119 -1.41 -1.71 -9.92
C ILE A 119 -2.16 -1.66 -8.59
N SER A 120 -1.78 -2.51 -7.62
CA SER A 120 -2.36 -2.54 -6.28
C SER A 120 -2.12 -1.23 -5.52
N MET A 121 -0.93 -0.65 -5.65
CA MET A 121 -0.58 0.62 -5.02
C MET A 121 -1.44 1.76 -5.58
N ALA A 122 -1.59 1.84 -6.90
CA ALA A 122 -2.44 2.85 -7.53
C ALA A 122 -3.92 2.71 -7.08
N ALA A 123 -4.46 1.48 -7.10
CA ALA A 123 -5.81 1.21 -6.64
C ALA A 123 -5.96 1.50 -5.14
N GLY A 124 -4.98 1.12 -4.31
CA GLY A 124 -4.95 1.38 -2.86
C GLY A 124 -4.92 2.86 -2.52
N LEU A 125 -4.17 3.67 -3.28
CA LEU A 125 -4.16 5.12 -3.11
C LEU A 125 -5.53 5.73 -3.45
N ILE A 126 -6.18 5.31 -4.53
CA ILE A 126 -7.53 5.79 -4.89
C ILE A 126 -8.53 5.48 -3.78
N VAL A 127 -8.53 4.23 -3.30
CA VAL A 127 -9.40 3.80 -2.18
C VAL A 127 -9.03 4.56 -0.90
N GLY A 128 -7.75 4.74 -0.61
CA GLY A 128 -7.25 5.46 0.56
C GLY A 128 -7.65 6.94 0.56
N ILE A 129 -7.53 7.62 -0.58
CA ILE A 129 -7.99 9.00 -0.75
C ILE A 129 -9.49 9.11 -0.51
N ALA A 130 -10.29 8.24 -1.10
CA ALA A 130 -11.74 8.22 -0.89
C ALA A 130 -12.09 7.95 0.59
N ALA A 131 -11.44 6.96 1.21
CA ALA A 131 -11.66 6.63 2.61
C ALA A 131 -11.23 7.75 3.56
N SER A 132 -10.13 8.45 3.28
CA SER A 132 -9.65 9.58 4.10
C SER A 132 -10.64 10.75 4.09
N GLN A 133 -11.29 11.02 2.97
CA GLN A 133 -12.35 12.04 2.88
C GLN A 133 -13.58 11.65 3.72
N GLY A 134 -14.00 10.38 3.63
CA GLY A 134 -15.09 9.86 4.46
C GLY A 134 -14.79 9.99 5.95
N MET A 135 -13.55 9.67 6.36
CA MET A 135 -13.11 9.80 7.75
C MET A 135 -13.07 11.26 8.20
N SER A 136 -12.62 12.19 7.34
CA SER A 136 -12.64 13.63 7.63
C SER A 136 -14.05 14.15 7.87
N ILE A 137 -15.03 13.71 7.08
CA ILE A 137 -16.44 14.08 7.26
C ILE A 137 -16.98 13.52 8.58
N LEU A 138 -16.66 12.28 8.92
CA LEU A 138 -17.04 11.67 10.19
C LEU A 138 -16.46 12.44 11.39
N ILE A 139 -15.19 12.81 11.33
CA ILE A 139 -14.52 13.59 12.38
C ILE A 139 -15.16 14.97 12.50
N ALA A 140 -15.39 15.67 11.40
CA ALA A 140 -16.03 16.98 11.39
C ALA A 140 -17.43 16.94 12.03
N ASN A 141 -18.23 15.92 11.73
CA ASN A 141 -19.54 15.72 12.34
C ASN A 141 -19.47 15.42 13.85
N LEU A 142 -18.49 14.62 14.28
CA LEU A 142 -18.30 14.26 15.71
C LEU A 142 -17.90 15.47 16.57
N PHE A 143 -17.13 16.40 15.98
CA PHE A 143 -16.63 17.59 16.68
C PHE A 143 -17.49 18.84 16.43
N GLU A 144 -18.71 18.67 15.84
CA GLU A 144 -19.62 19.78 15.50
C GLU A 144 -18.92 20.91 14.73
N ALA A 145 -17.87 20.55 13.97
CA ALA A 145 -17.13 21.52 13.17
C ALA A 145 -17.95 21.99 11.99
N ASP A 146 -17.88 23.30 11.68
CA ASP A 146 -18.58 23.91 10.55
C ASP A 146 -18.21 23.23 9.23
N LEU A 147 -19.12 22.41 8.69
CA LEU A 147 -18.96 21.71 7.41
C LEU A 147 -18.84 22.69 6.22
N THR A 148 -19.20 23.97 6.40
CA THR A 148 -19.06 25.01 5.37
C THR A 148 -17.59 25.28 5.00
N LYS A 149 -16.64 24.92 5.85
CA LYS A 149 -15.19 25.06 5.63
C LYS A 149 -14.50 23.78 5.18
N PHE A 150 -15.28 22.71 4.92
CA PHE A 150 -14.74 21.45 4.43
C PHE A 150 -14.06 21.67 3.08
N ARG A 151 -12.76 21.44 3.00
CA ARG A 151 -12.01 21.43 1.75
C ARG A 151 -11.55 20.02 1.46
N PHE A 152 -11.72 19.58 0.22
CA PHE A 152 -11.13 18.36 -0.27
C PHE A 152 -9.59 18.55 -0.27
N VAL A 153 -8.94 17.90 0.70
CA VAL A 153 -7.48 17.98 0.85
C VAL A 153 -6.88 16.63 0.52
N VAL A 154 -6.06 16.61 -0.52
CA VAL A 154 -5.20 15.47 -0.83
C VAL A 154 -3.82 15.77 -0.25
N SER A 155 -3.37 14.96 0.70
CA SER A 155 -2.06 15.12 1.30
C SER A 155 -0.98 14.58 0.35
N GLU A 156 -0.25 15.47 -0.29
CA GLU A 156 0.91 15.11 -1.13
C GLU A 156 1.99 14.39 -0.31
N ALA A 157 2.20 14.83 0.94
CA ALA A 157 3.15 14.20 1.84
C ALA A 157 2.75 12.76 2.18
N ALA A 158 1.46 12.50 2.42
CA ALA A 158 0.97 11.14 2.65
C ALA A 158 1.10 10.26 1.41
N ILE A 159 0.87 10.79 0.20
CA ILE A 159 1.09 10.06 -1.06
C ILE A 159 2.57 9.68 -1.19
N MET A 160 3.48 10.64 -1.02
CA MET A 160 4.93 10.41 -1.15
C MET A 160 5.43 9.38 -0.13
N LYS A 161 5.03 9.50 1.14
CA LYS A 161 5.37 8.52 2.18
C LYS A 161 4.85 7.13 1.84
N THR A 162 3.62 7.04 1.34
CA THR A 162 2.99 5.76 0.95
C THR A 162 3.74 5.12 -0.22
N ILE A 163 4.03 5.88 -1.27
CA ILE A 163 4.78 5.39 -2.44
C ILE A 163 6.17 4.90 -2.02
N LEU A 164 6.91 5.69 -1.23
CA LEU A 164 8.25 5.33 -0.78
C LEU A 164 8.25 4.08 0.10
N SER A 165 7.36 4.02 1.09
CA SER A 165 7.27 2.88 2.01
C SER A 165 6.91 1.59 1.28
N VAL A 166 5.90 1.63 0.41
CA VAL A 166 5.44 0.47 -0.35
C VAL A 166 6.47 0.04 -1.40
N SER A 167 7.09 0.99 -2.11
CA SER A 167 8.14 0.68 -3.09
C SER A 167 9.35 0.04 -2.42
N TYR A 168 9.77 0.55 -1.25
CA TYR A 168 10.88 -0.02 -0.50
C TYR A 168 10.58 -1.47 -0.10
N THR A 169 9.40 -1.75 0.46
CA THR A 169 9.00 -3.11 0.84
C THR A 169 8.88 -4.05 -0.34
N HIS A 170 8.36 -3.59 -1.48
CA HIS A 170 8.25 -4.41 -2.69
C HIS A 170 9.59 -4.71 -3.36
N LEU A 171 10.56 -3.79 -3.29
CA LEU A 171 11.87 -3.98 -3.92
C LEU A 171 12.85 -4.80 -3.07
N THR A 172 12.76 -4.69 -1.73
CA THR A 172 13.71 -5.39 -0.83
C THR A 172 13.36 -6.86 -0.63
N LEU A 173 12.10 -7.26 -0.80
CA LEU A 173 11.64 -8.63 -0.55
C LEU A 173 12.11 -9.67 -1.57
N PRO A 174 12.14 -9.41 -2.88
CA PRO A 174 12.59 -10.43 -3.85
C PRO A 174 14.10 -10.67 -3.85
N THR A 175 14.89 -9.81 -3.20
CA THR A 175 16.36 -9.92 -3.19
C THR A 175 16.92 -10.75 -2.03
N ASN A 176 16.10 -11.06 -1.02
CA ASN A 176 16.54 -11.75 0.20
C ASN A 176 16.01 -13.19 0.36
N SER A 177 15.42 -13.78 -0.68
CA SER A 177 14.90 -15.17 -0.68
C SER A 177 15.63 -16.08 -1.63
#